data_39eef951cc01ad49b67e8d52819a7604
#
_entry.id   39eef951cc01ad49b67e8d52819a7604
#
_cell.length_a   1.000
_cell.length_b   1.000
_cell.length_c   1.000
_cell.angle_alpha   90.00
_cell.angle_beta   90.00
_cell.angle_gamma   90.00
#
_symmetry.space_group_name_H-M   'P 1'
#
loop_
_entity.id
_entity.type
_entity.pdbx_description
1 polymer ?
#
loop_
_entity_poly.entity_id
_entity_poly.type
_entity_poly.pdbx_seq_one_letter_code
_entity_poly.pdbx_strand_id
1 'polypeptide(L)'
;MQDGCSVNGATGSAWNYYQDNSNKLFDPEFVVVGPYKASKTSAYYAGSDGSENAAELIVEACRLADNDVNFTDFADNGTIRDVFVFYAGRGQADSGDTQSIWPHRWDVRYGGFNVQLDGVQLAGYACGAELNGGYQMTAIGTFCHEFGHVLGWPDFYDTDYSASGGTAPALESFSLMCSGNYNNDSRTPPSLNILERWMVGWAEPEEITENGSYTLAPVSDNKGYLVQTPTTNDYFLLENRDTRNNKWDQPLNSTADCRGLLVYHVDYTSRYAPQWSYNTLNNNPAHECMKLVRSVPGRSSYDVPQKTFFPGANNITTLSPETNTDYISWNSGKPSVSFSDIKLDGSQVRLSVKTKANLKAEVSAMQYDALLTWEGDPAAEWKITWKSAATQNSATVTGCNAFHITGLSPATEYTVSIAQVSDTVDNSKDLTFDTEPTYTYKSVRISVPAEGYTHDTPVRLSLLDYRGTIGRIDWYIDDRKTESTYTTLEAGEHSIMAVVTDAEDESQQQYIVKYITVK
;
A
#
# COMPACT_ATOMS: atom_id res chain seq x y z
N MET A 1 8.57 -5.24 33.59
CA MET A 1 8.32 -3.98 32.87
C MET A 1 9.63 -3.31 32.49
N GLN A 2 10.46 -2.89 33.44
CA GLN A 2 11.71 -2.17 33.20
C GLN A 2 12.89 -3.08 32.86
N ASP A 3 14.04 -2.48 32.54
CA ASP A 3 15.27 -3.16 32.14
C ASP A 3 15.73 -4.19 33.18
N GLY A 4 16.29 -5.29 32.69
CA GLY A 4 16.84 -6.37 33.50
C GLY A 4 15.78 -7.33 34.09
N CYS A 5 14.48 -7.08 33.90
CA CYS A 5 13.42 -7.97 34.39
C CYS A 5 12.97 -8.93 33.28
N SER A 6 13.25 -10.21 33.46
CA SER A 6 12.70 -11.28 32.64
C SER A 6 11.78 -12.16 33.49
N VAL A 7 10.54 -12.31 33.07
CA VAL A 7 9.54 -13.12 33.78
C VAL A 7 9.19 -14.32 32.91
N ASN A 8 9.07 -15.50 33.55
CA ASN A 8 8.65 -16.74 32.90
C ASN A 8 9.44 -17.08 31.62
N GLY A 9 10.72 -16.72 31.57
CA GLY A 9 11.59 -16.99 30.41
C GLY A 9 11.35 -16.07 29.20
N ALA A 10 10.75 -14.91 29.40
CA ALA A 10 10.61 -13.90 28.36
C ALA A 10 11.99 -13.48 27.80
N THR A 11 12.05 -13.17 26.53
CA THR A 11 13.26 -12.76 25.78
C THR A 11 13.86 -11.47 26.33
N GLY A 12 13.04 -10.63 26.95
CA GLY A 12 13.40 -9.41 27.63
C GLY A 12 12.22 -8.83 28.39
N SER A 13 12.38 -7.64 28.96
CA SER A 13 11.29 -6.86 29.54
C SER A 13 10.47 -6.15 28.44
N ALA A 14 9.32 -5.59 28.79
CA ALA A 14 8.59 -4.72 27.88
C ALA A 14 9.42 -3.48 27.47
N TRP A 15 10.18 -2.93 28.40
CA TRP A 15 11.12 -1.85 28.10
C TRP A 15 12.15 -2.28 27.03
N ASN A 16 12.78 -3.46 27.20
CA ASN A 16 13.71 -3.99 26.20
C ASN A 16 13.03 -4.17 24.83
N TYR A 17 11.78 -4.66 24.83
CA TYR A 17 11.02 -4.84 23.61
C TYR A 17 10.85 -3.53 22.85
N TYR A 18 10.38 -2.49 23.51
CA TYR A 18 10.15 -1.20 22.87
C TYR A 18 11.44 -0.46 22.52
N GLN A 19 12.48 -0.54 23.37
CA GLN A 19 13.81 0.01 23.06
C GLN A 19 14.40 -0.60 21.79
N ASP A 20 14.39 -1.93 21.70
CA ASP A 20 14.91 -2.63 20.52
C ASP A 20 14.08 -2.34 19.27
N ASN A 21 12.76 -2.36 19.42
CA ASN A 21 11.84 -2.19 18.28
C ASN A 21 11.70 -0.75 17.79
N SER A 22 12.00 0.23 18.60
CA SER A 22 12.07 1.63 18.18
C SER A 22 13.46 2.03 17.65
N ASN A 23 14.44 1.13 17.70
CA ASN A 23 15.84 1.46 17.50
C ASN A 23 16.29 2.57 18.47
N LYS A 24 15.90 2.45 19.75
CA LYS A 24 16.16 3.37 20.87
C LYS A 24 15.56 4.78 20.72
N LEU A 25 14.61 4.97 19.82
CA LEU A 25 13.89 6.25 19.69
C LEU A 25 12.84 6.43 20.78
N PHE A 26 12.35 5.34 21.38
CA PHE A 26 11.36 5.34 22.43
C PHE A 26 11.89 4.70 23.70
N ASP A 27 11.94 5.49 24.78
CA ASP A 27 12.44 5.09 26.09
C ASP A 27 11.30 5.20 27.12
N PRO A 28 10.41 4.17 27.21
CA PRO A 28 9.28 4.23 28.12
C PRO A 28 9.71 4.09 29.57
N GLU A 29 9.26 4.99 30.41
CA GLU A 29 9.40 4.90 31.86
C GLU A 29 8.11 4.38 32.48
N PHE A 30 8.22 3.32 33.29
CA PHE A 30 7.07 2.71 33.96
C PHE A 30 7.19 2.87 35.47
N VAL A 31 6.18 3.48 36.10
CA VAL A 31 6.02 3.49 37.56
C VAL A 31 5.02 2.39 37.93
N VAL A 32 5.44 1.48 38.79
CA VAL A 32 4.64 0.35 39.23
C VAL A 32 4.38 0.44 40.71
N VAL A 33 3.11 0.43 41.11
CA VAL A 33 2.66 0.52 42.49
C VAL A 33 1.69 -0.59 42.85
N GLY A 34 1.47 -0.82 44.13
CA GLY A 34 0.61 -1.89 44.64
C GLY A 34 1.41 -3.06 45.24
N PRO A 35 0.82 -4.25 45.42
CA PRO A 35 -0.55 -4.64 45.02
C PRO A 35 -1.63 -4.05 45.96
N TYR A 36 -2.80 -3.78 45.39
CA TYR A 36 -3.98 -3.35 46.12
C TYR A 36 -5.06 -4.42 46.11
N LYS A 37 -5.90 -4.43 47.13
CA LYS A 37 -7.02 -5.37 47.21
C LYS A 37 -8.31 -4.70 46.74
N ALA A 38 -8.82 -5.16 45.61
CA ALA A 38 -10.11 -4.77 45.08
C ALA A 38 -11.28 -5.23 45.98
N SER A 39 -12.35 -4.50 46.00
CA SER A 39 -13.52 -4.72 46.84
C SER A 39 -14.42 -5.85 46.37
N LYS A 40 -14.36 -6.24 45.10
CA LYS A 40 -15.17 -7.29 44.47
C LYS A 40 -14.30 -8.41 43.91
N THR A 41 -14.96 -9.48 43.45
CA THR A 41 -14.29 -10.62 42.80
C THR A 41 -14.02 -10.38 41.34
N SER A 42 -13.10 -11.15 40.75
CA SER A 42 -12.85 -11.13 39.31
C SER A 42 -14.12 -11.33 38.49
N ALA A 43 -14.97 -12.30 38.91
CA ALA A 43 -16.24 -12.57 38.25
C ALA A 43 -17.21 -11.36 38.22
N TYR A 44 -17.19 -10.54 39.26
CA TYR A 44 -17.98 -9.31 39.25
C TYR A 44 -17.46 -8.32 38.19
N TYR A 45 -16.14 -8.10 38.16
CA TYR A 45 -15.55 -7.15 37.19
C TYR A 45 -15.61 -7.65 35.75
N ALA A 46 -15.54 -8.96 35.54
CA ALA A 46 -15.74 -9.59 34.23
C ALA A 46 -17.17 -9.39 33.71
N GLY A 47 -18.16 -9.49 34.60
CA GLY A 47 -19.58 -9.41 34.21
C GLY A 47 -19.98 -10.52 33.24
N SER A 48 -20.82 -10.18 32.25
CA SER A 48 -21.37 -11.14 31.29
C SER A 48 -20.50 -11.38 30.06
N ASP A 49 -19.61 -10.43 29.74
CA ASP A 49 -18.80 -10.44 28.50
C ASP A 49 -17.26 -10.42 28.74
N GLY A 50 -16.85 -10.47 30.00
CA GLY A 50 -15.45 -10.40 30.40
C GLY A 50 -14.94 -8.98 30.63
N SER A 51 -15.73 -7.95 30.36
CA SER A 51 -15.30 -6.55 30.45
C SER A 51 -16.35 -5.60 31.06
N GLU A 52 -17.57 -6.08 31.31
CA GLU A 52 -18.74 -5.26 31.67
C GLU A 52 -18.48 -4.27 32.80
N ASN A 53 -17.79 -4.69 33.87
CA ASN A 53 -17.47 -3.85 35.02
C ASN A 53 -15.96 -3.56 35.16
N ALA A 54 -15.17 -3.80 34.12
CA ALA A 54 -13.71 -3.61 34.18
C ALA A 54 -13.33 -2.13 34.46
N ALA A 55 -14.05 -1.17 33.91
CA ALA A 55 -13.83 0.26 34.19
C ALA A 55 -13.97 0.60 35.68
N GLU A 56 -14.87 -0.08 36.42
CA GLU A 56 -15.00 0.10 37.88
C GLU A 56 -13.75 -0.40 38.61
N LEU A 57 -13.18 -1.55 38.21
CA LEU A 57 -11.92 -2.05 38.75
C LEU A 57 -10.78 -1.05 38.54
N ILE A 58 -10.68 -0.47 37.35
CA ILE A 58 -9.63 0.50 37.02
C ILE A 58 -9.74 1.74 37.89
N VAL A 59 -10.96 2.28 38.00
CA VAL A 59 -11.22 3.46 38.84
C VAL A 59 -10.90 3.16 40.31
N GLU A 60 -11.27 1.98 40.81
CA GLU A 60 -10.94 1.55 42.18
C GLU A 60 -9.42 1.42 42.37
N ALA A 61 -8.72 0.76 41.46
CA ALA A 61 -7.28 0.60 41.51
C ALA A 61 -6.55 1.97 41.53
N CYS A 62 -6.94 2.89 40.67
CA CYS A 62 -6.37 4.24 40.66
C CYS A 62 -6.63 5.01 41.97
N ARG A 63 -7.83 4.89 42.53
CA ARG A 63 -8.13 5.52 43.82
C ARG A 63 -7.33 4.91 44.98
N LEU A 64 -7.06 3.62 44.95
CA LEU A 64 -6.21 2.95 45.93
C LEU A 64 -4.74 3.37 45.79
N ALA A 65 -4.30 3.70 44.57
CA ALA A 65 -2.96 4.14 44.26
C ALA A 65 -2.71 5.65 44.52
N ASP A 66 -3.74 6.44 44.81
CA ASP A 66 -3.72 7.91 44.88
C ASP A 66 -2.70 8.47 45.88
N ASN A 67 -2.37 7.75 46.95
CA ASN A 67 -1.31 8.13 47.89
C ASN A 67 0.12 7.72 47.45
N ASP A 68 0.23 6.83 46.48
CA ASP A 68 1.50 6.26 46.04
C ASP A 68 1.96 6.83 44.69
N VAL A 69 1.06 7.52 43.97
CA VAL A 69 1.28 8.07 42.62
C VAL A 69 0.75 9.49 42.56
N ASN A 70 1.55 10.43 42.08
CA ASN A 70 1.10 11.73 41.66
C ASN A 70 0.65 11.64 40.19
N PHE A 71 -0.64 11.60 39.95
CA PHE A 71 -1.20 11.41 38.60
C PHE A 71 -0.93 12.60 37.66
N THR A 72 -0.58 13.77 38.18
CA THR A 72 -0.20 14.91 37.33
C THR A 72 1.06 14.65 36.53
N ASP A 73 1.95 13.76 37.01
CA ASP A 73 3.20 13.40 36.33
C ASP A 73 2.97 12.59 35.03
N PHE A 74 1.77 11.99 34.90
CA PHE A 74 1.37 11.15 33.77
C PHE A 74 0.26 11.78 32.91
N ALA A 75 -0.08 13.06 33.17
CA ALA A 75 -1.14 13.73 32.44
C ALA A 75 -0.59 14.55 31.27
N ASP A 76 -1.28 14.49 30.15
CA ASP A 76 -1.09 15.37 29.01
C ASP A 76 -2.35 16.24 28.85
N ASN A 77 -2.16 17.58 28.83
CA ASN A 77 -3.25 18.55 28.75
C ASN A 77 -4.38 18.30 29.78
N GLY A 78 -4.01 17.96 31.03
CA GLY A 78 -4.97 17.72 32.12
C GLY A 78 -5.70 16.37 32.05
N THR A 79 -5.24 15.44 31.21
CA THR A 79 -5.83 14.11 31.06
C THR A 79 -4.77 13.04 31.21
N ILE A 80 -5.01 12.07 32.09
CA ILE A 80 -4.26 10.80 32.13
C ILE A 80 -4.80 9.96 30.98
N ARG A 81 -4.00 9.80 29.92
CA ARG A 81 -4.47 9.13 28.71
C ARG A 81 -4.68 7.66 28.92
N ASP A 82 -3.74 6.97 29.56
CA ASP A 82 -3.81 5.53 29.81
C ASP A 82 -3.11 5.15 31.11
N VAL A 83 -3.72 4.24 31.83
CA VAL A 83 -3.12 3.51 32.95
C VAL A 83 -3.14 2.02 32.62
N PHE A 84 -2.19 1.23 33.14
CA PHE A 84 -2.21 -0.22 32.98
C PHE A 84 -2.45 -0.91 34.33
N VAL A 85 -3.48 -1.77 34.40
CA VAL A 85 -3.80 -2.54 35.61
C VAL A 85 -3.57 -4.02 35.38
N PHE A 86 -2.64 -4.62 36.13
CA PHE A 86 -2.53 -6.05 36.23
C PHE A 86 -3.47 -6.56 37.30
N TYR A 87 -4.49 -7.35 36.88
CA TYR A 87 -5.39 -8.00 37.83
C TYR A 87 -4.92 -9.41 38.19
N ALA A 88 -5.17 -9.81 39.44
CA ALA A 88 -4.76 -11.11 39.94
C ALA A 88 -5.49 -12.27 39.22
N GLY A 89 -4.80 -13.39 39.06
CA GLY A 89 -5.33 -14.60 38.45
C GLY A 89 -5.19 -14.63 36.93
N ARG A 90 -6.01 -15.48 36.28
CA ARG A 90 -5.95 -15.72 34.82
C ARG A 90 -6.85 -14.77 34.06
N GLY A 91 -6.49 -14.47 32.81
CA GLY A 91 -7.35 -13.76 31.88
C GLY A 91 -8.30 -14.70 31.11
N GLN A 92 -9.44 -14.19 30.67
CA GLN A 92 -10.40 -14.94 29.87
C GLN A 92 -9.82 -15.35 28.51
N ALA A 93 -9.04 -14.50 27.86
CA ALA A 93 -8.47 -14.75 26.54
C ALA A 93 -7.63 -16.05 26.49
N ASP A 94 -6.81 -16.31 27.53
CA ASP A 94 -5.94 -17.47 27.59
C ASP A 94 -6.61 -18.70 28.22
N SER A 95 -7.51 -18.46 29.17
CA SER A 95 -8.10 -19.54 29.98
C SER A 95 -9.44 -20.04 29.46
N GLY A 96 -10.14 -19.22 28.68
CA GLY A 96 -11.53 -19.46 28.30
C GLY A 96 -12.53 -19.37 29.47
N ASP A 97 -12.07 -18.93 30.66
CA ASP A 97 -12.91 -18.81 31.86
C ASP A 97 -13.74 -17.52 31.80
N THR A 98 -15.02 -17.66 31.56
CA THR A 98 -15.97 -16.55 31.47
C THR A 98 -16.14 -15.75 32.77
N GLN A 99 -15.61 -16.23 33.90
CA GLN A 99 -15.56 -15.49 35.17
C GLN A 99 -14.26 -14.70 35.36
N SER A 100 -13.42 -14.68 34.36
CA SER A 100 -12.17 -13.92 34.33
C SER A 100 -12.30 -12.71 33.41
N ILE A 101 -11.59 -11.65 33.74
CA ILE A 101 -11.57 -10.42 32.93
C ILE A 101 -10.83 -10.72 31.61
N TRP A 102 -11.37 -10.19 30.50
CA TRP A 102 -10.68 -10.18 29.21
C TRP A 102 -9.62 -9.06 29.20
N PRO A 103 -8.35 -9.35 28.91
CA PRO A 103 -7.37 -8.30 28.68
C PRO A 103 -7.80 -7.38 27.54
N HIS A 104 -7.78 -6.07 27.75
CA HIS A 104 -8.24 -5.11 26.75
C HIS A 104 -7.76 -3.68 27.07
N ARG A 105 -7.83 -2.83 26.08
CA ARG A 105 -7.71 -1.36 26.22
C ARG A 105 -9.07 -0.70 26.01
N TRP A 106 -9.45 0.22 26.90
CA TRP A 106 -10.70 0.97 26.79
C TRP A 106 -10.60 2.36 27.48
N ASP A 107 -11.74 3.01 27.71
CA ASP A 107 -11.83 4.33 28.37
C ASP A 107 -12.88 4.27 29.48
N VAL A 108 -12.51 4.68 30.69
CA VAL A 108 -13.40 4.63 31.87
C VAL A 108 -14.66 5.50 31.68
N ARG A 109 -14.60 6.53 30.84
CA ARG A 109 -15.72 7.41 30.57
C ARG A 109 -16.87 6.70 29.83
N TYR A 110 -16.56 5.74 28.97
CA TYR A 110 -17.58 4.90 28.33
C TYR A 110 -18.24 3.92 29.31
N GLY A 111 -17.54 3.57 30.39
CA GLY A 111 -18.13 2.85 31.53
C GLY A 111 -18.96 3.75 32.46
N GLY A 112 -19.16 5.02 32.12
CA GLY A 112 -19.94 5.96 32.91
C GLY A 112 -19.17 6.65 34.03
N PHE A 113 -17.85 6.52 34.10
CA PHE A 113 -17.02 7.12 35.15
C PHE A 113 -16.42 8.45 34.69
N ASN A 114 -16.62 9.50 35.51
CA ASN A 114 -15.96 10.78 35.36
C ASN A 114 -15.11 11.02 36.62
N VAL A 115 -13.84 10.69 36.59
CA VAL A 115 -12.96 10.64 37.76
C VAL A 115 -11.77 11.57 37.55
N GLN A 116 -11.52 12.41 38.56
CA GLN A 116 -10.31 13.21 38.65
C GLN A 116 -9.44 12.69 39.80
N LEU A 117 -8.15 12.63 39.58
CA LEU A 117 -7.09 12.28 40.52
C LEU A 117 -6.03 13.38 40.44
N ASP A 118 -5.64 13.96 41.58
CA ASP A 118 -4.72 15.11 41.64
C ASP A 118 -5.13 16.29 40.71
N GLY A 119 -6.43 16.41 40.41
CA GLY A 119 -6.96 17.48 39.55
C GLY A 119 -6.89 17.21 38.05
N VAL A 120 -6.40 16.03 37.62
CA VAL A 120 -6.37 15.61 36.24
C VAL A 120 -7.38 14.50 35.95
N GLN A 121 -7.93 14.47 34.74
CA GLN A 121 -8.99 13.56 34.32
C GLN A 121 -8.45 12.18 33.98
N LEU A 122 -8.94 11.12 34.64
CA LEU A 122 -8.70 9.75 34.21
C LEU A 122 -9.54 9.44 32.94
N ALA A 123 -8.90 8.91 31.90
CA ALA A 123 -9.54 8.56 30.64
C ALA A 123 -9.26 7.12 30.22
N GLY A 124 -8.24 6.87 29.40
CA GLY A 124 -7.92 5.56 28.88
C GLY A 124 -7.33 4.61 29.91
N TYR A 125 -7.53 3.34 29.68
CA TYR A 125 -6.88 2.28 30.44
C TYR A 125 -6.61 1.07 29.58
N ALA A 126 -5.62 0.29 29.97
CA ALA A 126 -5.44 -1.10 29.54
C ALA A 126 -5.34 -2.01 30.75
N CYS A 127 -5.69 -3.27 30.60
CA CYS A 127 -5.57 -4.25 31.67
C CYS A 127 -5.10 -5.59 31.16
N GLY A 128 -4.45 -6.36 32.02
CA GLY A 128 -3.95 -7.69 31.72
C GLY A 128 -3.90 -8.60 32.95
N ALA A 129 -3.84 -9.90 32.71
CA ALA A 129 -3.82 -10.89 33.76
C ALA A 129 -2.43 -11.09 34.36
N GLU A 130 -2.35 -11.35 35.66
CA GLU A 130 -1.14 -11.82 36.33
C GLU A 130 -0.67 -13.18 35.82
N LEU A 131 -1.62 -14.10 35.59
CA LEU A 131 -1.33 -15.47 35.22
C LEU A 131 -1.89 -15.82 33.82
N ASN A 132 -1.13 -16.61 33.08
CA ASN A 132 -1.60 -17.21 31.83
C ASN A 132 -2.56 -18.39 32.05
N GLY A 133 -3.10 -18.97 30.99
CA GLY A 133 -3.99 -20.15 31.06
C GLY A 133 -3.40 -21.35 31.78
N GLY A 134 -2.09 -21.50 31.82
CA GLY A 134 -1.35 -22.55 32.50
C GLY A 134 -0.97 -22.26 33.96
N TYR A 135 -1.53 -21.23 34.57
CA TYR A 135 -1.22 -20.76 35.93
C TYR A 135 0.25 -20.32 36.15
N GLN A 136 0.95 -19.98 35.09
CA GLN A 136 2.26 -19.36 35.17
C GLN A 136 2.11 -17.84 35.08
N MET A 137 3.06 -17.09 35.63
CA MET A 137 3.08 -15.65 35.51
C MET A 137 3.06 -15.26 34.01
N THR A 138 2.15 -14.37 33.63
CA THR A 138 2.03 -13.90 32.25
C THR A 138 3.33 -13.27 31.78
N ALA A 139 3.78 -13.65 30.59
CA ALA A 139 4.94 -13.02 29.96
C ALA A 139 4.59 -11.66 29.37
N ILE A 140 5.48 -11.09 28.53
CA ILE A 140 5.34 -9.69 28.11
C ILE A 140 4.38 -9.46 26.94
N GLY A 141 3.99 -10.52 26.21
CA GLY A 141 3.30 -10.39 24.93
C GLY A 141 1.98 -9.62 25.02
N THR A 142 1.07 -10.05 25.91
CA THR A 142 -0.22 -9.37 26.11
C THR A 142 -0.02 -7.92 26.58
N PHE A 143 0.89 -7.69 27.53
CA PHE A 143 1.18 -6.33 27.95
C PHE A 143 1.65 -5.45 26.79
N CYS A 144 2.59 -5.94 25.97
CA CYS A 144 3.08 -5.18 24.81
C CYS A 144 1.97 -4.93 23.79
N HIS A 145 1.08 -5.89 23.58
CA HIS A 145 -0.08 -5.72 22.70
C HIS A 145 -1.01 -4.60 23.20
N GLU A 146 -1.47 -4.69 24.45
CA GLU A 146 -2.37 -3.67 25.02
C GLU A 146 -1.69 -2.30 25.11
N PHE A 147 -0.40 -2.25 25.40
CA PHE A 147 0.37 -1.00 25.35
C PHE A 147 0.55 -0.49 23.91
N GLY A 148 0.52 -1.38 22.92
CA GLY A 148 0.46 -1.02 21.49
C GLY A 148 -0.79 -0.20 21.16
N HIS A 149 -1.94 -0.54 21.74
CA HIS A 149 -3.15 0.28 21.63
C HIS A 149 -3.00 1.66 22.26
N VAL A 150 -2.25 1.78 23.36
CA VAL A 150 -1.91 3.07 23.97
C VAL A 150 -1.09 3.94 23.01
N LEU A 151 -0.19 3.32 22.24
CA LEU A 151 0.60 4.00 21.20
C LEU A 151 -0.23 4.35 19.95
N GLY A 152 -1.45 3.82 19.82
CA GLY A 152 -2.40 4.15 18.76
C GLY A 152 -2.54 3.10 17.66
N TRP A 153 -1.97 1.91 17.81
CA TRP A 153 -2.14 0.82 16.84
C TRP A 153 -3.48 0.12 17.00
N PRO A 154 -4.22 -0.13 15.93
CA PRO A 154 -5.40 -1.00 15.96
C PRO A 154 -5.00 -2.47 15.99
N ASP A 155 -5.96 -3.35 16.24
CA ASP A 155 -5.80 -4.78 16.03
C ASP A 155 -5.68 -5.09 14.53
N PHE A 156 -4.68 -5.89 14.16
CA PHE A 156 -4.50 -6.38 12.80
C PHE A 156 -5.07 -7.80 12.60
N TYR A 157 -5.74 -8.35 13.60
CA TYR A 157 -6.51 -9.57 13.45
C TYR A 157 -7.99 -9.26 13.18
N ASP A 158 -8.75 -10.28 12.86
CA ASP A 158 -10.19 -10.23 12.66
C ASP A 158 -10.91 -10.15 14.01
N THR A 159 -11.34 -8.94 14.39
CA THR A 159 -11.92 -8.66 15.71
C THR A 159 -13.34 -9.18 15.88
N ASP A 160 -14.02 -9.61 14.81
CA ASP A 160 -15.33 -10.27 14.89
C ASP A 160 -15.25 -11.80 14.73
N TYR A 161 -14.02 -12.32 14.56
CA TYR A 161 -13.66 -13.76 14.47
C TYR A 161 -14.24 -14.51 13.28
N SER A 162 -15.48 -14.37 12.95
CA SER A 162 -16.12 -15.06 11.80
C SER A 162 -17.48 -14.50 11.43
N ALA A 163 -17.92 -13.44 12.09
CA ALA A 163 -19.27 -12.90 11.90
C ALA A 163 -19.46 -12.28 10.50
N SER A 164 -18.41 -11.70 9.92
CA SER A 164 -18.46 -11.02 8.63
C SER A 164 -17.96 -11.85 7.44
N GLY A 165 -18.30 -13.13 7.41
CA GLY A 165 -18.05 -13.98 6.23
C GLY A 165 -16.88 -14.94 6.36
N GLY A 166 -16.46 -15.24 7.58
CA GLY A 166 -15.38 -16.15 7.93
C GLY A 166 -14.19 -15.41 8.52
N THR A 167 -13.21 -16.15 9.01
CA THR A 167 -12.04 -15.58 9.66
C THR A 167 -10.99 -15.13 8.65
N ALA A 168 -10.55 -13.88 8.75
CA ALA A 168 -9.44 -13.35 7.98
C ALA A 168 -8.09 -13.80 8.59
N PRO A 169 -7.11 -14.26 7.77
CA PRO A 169 -5.79 -14.63 8.28
C PRO A 169 -4.96 -13.42 8.75
N ALA A 170 -5.19 -12.25 8.17
CA ALA A 170 -4.53 -10.99 8.53
C ALA A 170 -3.00 -11.10 8.56
N LEU A 171 -2.34 -10.70 9.65
CA LEU A 171 -0.89 -10.73 9.80
C LEU A 171 -0.37 -11.91 10.64
N GLU A 172 -1.26 -12.68 11.24
CA GLU A 172 -0.91 -13.87 12.06
C GLU A 172 0.22 -13.60 13.08
N SER A 173 1.20 -14.48 13.14
CA SER A 173 2.34 -14.39 14.07
C SER A 173 3.37 -13.30 13.74
N PHE A 174 3.20 -12.57 12.62
CA PHE A 174 4.16 -11.55 12.16
C PHE A 174 3.94 -10.16 12.77
N SER A 175 2.84 -9.92 13.46
CA SER A 175 2.54 -8.64 14.09
C SER A 175 2.21 -8.80 15.57
N LEU A 176 2.71 -7.86 16.38
CA LEU A 176 2.32 -7.71 17.78
C LEU A 176 0.81 -7.51 17.92
N MET A 177 0.23 -6.70 17.03
CA MET A 177 -1.20 -6.35 17.02
C MET A 177 -2.09 -7.41 16.35
N CYS A 178 -1.53 -8.60 16.12
CA CYS A 178 -2.24 -9.82 15.70
C CYS A 178 -1.87 -10.95 16.65
N SER A 179 -1.87 -12.20 16.22
CA SER A 179 -1.54 -13.34 17.11
C SER A 179 -0.04 -13.42 17.49
N GLY A 180 0.79 -12.53 16.98
CA GLY A 180 2.22 -12.49 17.33
C GLY A 180 2.52 -12.22 18.81
N ASN A 181 1.60 -11.56 19.52
CA ASN A 181 1.70 -11.38 20.98
C ASN A 181 1.78 -12.72 21.74
N TYR A 182 1.30 -13.81 21.15
CA TYR A 182 1.34 -15.18 21.73
C TYR A 182 2.58 -15.97 21.31
N ASN A 183 3.47 -15.44 20.48
CA ASN A 183 4.67 -16.16 20.05
C ASN A 183 5.51 -16.63 21.25
N ASN A 184 5.97 -17.88 21.18
CA ASN A 184 6.73 -18.53 22.27
C ASN A 184 6.01 -18.43 23.63
N ASP A 185 4.71 -18.72 23.67
CA ASP A 185 3.84 -18.56 24.86
C ASP A 185 3.90 -17.14 25.44
N SER A 186 3.74 -16.14 24.61
CA SER A 186 3.82 -14.69 24.92
C SER A 186 5.18 -14.20 25.45
N ARG A 187 6.23 -15.03 25.36
CA ARG A 187 7.59 -14.68 25.83
C ARG A 187 8.37 -13.87 24.83
N THR A 188 8.06 -13.97 23.56
CA THR A 188 8.83 -13.39 22.47
C THR A 188 7.88 -12.82 21.41
N PRO A 189 7.23 -11.66 21.67
CA PRO A 189 6.48 -10.97 20.63
C PRO A 189 7.39 -10.68 19.43
N PRO A 190 6.89 -10.70 18.18
CA PRO A 190 7.70 -10.45 17.00
C PRO A 190 8.17 -9.00 16.96
N SER A 191 9.16 -8.71 16.15
CA SER A 191 9.50 -7.32 15.83
C SER A 191 8.27 -6.58 15.32
N LEU A 192 8.15 -5.33 15.75
CA LEU A 192 7.17 -4.42 15.15
C LEU A 192 7.42 -4.30 13.65
N ASN A 193 6.36 -4.41 12.87
CA ASN A 193 6.45 -4.26 11.42
C ASN A 193 6.67 -2.79 11.02
N ILE A 194 7.00 -2.56 9.78
CA ILE A 194 7.33 -1.22 9.28
C ILE A 194 6.14 -0.25 9.37
N LEU A 195 4.89 -0.72 9.28
CA LEU A 195 3.71 0.12 9.45
C LEU A 195 3.53 0.55 10.91
N GLU A 196 3.64 -0.40 11.88
CA GLU A 196 3.59 -0.09 13.31
C GLU A 196 4.61 0.99 13.68
N ARG A 197 5.83 0.88 13.16
CA ARG A 197 6.90 1.87 13.37
C ARG A 197 6.60 3.21 12.70
N TRP A 198 6.04 3.18 11.49
CA TRP A 198 5.69 4.39 10.74
C TRP A 198 4.53 5.15 11.40
N MET A 199 3.49 4.47 11.86
CA MET A 199 2.35 5.09 12.54
C MET A 199 2.73 5.93 13.76
N VAL A 200 3.82 5.59 14.44
CA VAL A 200 4.33 6.30 15.62
C VAL A 200 5.57 7.17 15.34
N GLY A 201 5.94 7.30 14.07
CA GLY A 201 7.04 8.16 13.64
C GLY A 201 8.46 7.62 13.94
N TRP A 202 8.61 6.30 14.21
CA TRP A 202 9.93 5.69 14.41
C TRP A 202 10.62 5.31 13.11
N ALA A 203 9.85 5.13 12.04
CA ALA A 203 10.34 4.85 10.71
C ALA A 203 9.57 5.67 9.68
N GLU A 204 10.23 5.91 8.54
CA GLU A 204 9.60 6.46 7.35
C GLU A 204 10.01 5.58 6.17
N PRO A 205 9.10 4.78 5.61
CA PRO A 205 9.40 3.94 4.45
C PRO A 205 9.75 4.79 3.24
N GLU A 206 10.83 4.45 2.56
CA GLU A 206 11.27 5.12 1.34
C GLU A 206 10.43 4.67 0.15
N GLU A 207 9.86 5.60 -0.61
CA GLU A 207 9.09 5.27 -1.80
C GLU A 207 9.99 4.83 -2.95
N ILE A 208 9.69 3.68 -3.55
CA ILE A 208 10.39 3.18 -4.73
C ILE A 208 9.78 3.82 -5.98
N THR A 209 10.57 4.69 -6.63
CA THR A 209 10.16 5.43 -7.83
C THR A 209 11.07 5.18 -9.04
N GLU A 210 12.24 4.58 -8.85
CA GLU A 210 13.26 4.44 -9.89
C GLU A 210 13.68 2.98 -10.09
N ASN A 211 14.15 2.68 -11.30
CA ASN A 211 14.80 1.42 -11.61
C ASN A 211 16.15 1.33 -10.91
N GLY A 212 16.55 0.14 -10.53
CA GLY A 212 17.88 -0.05 -9.97
C GLY A 212 18.03 -1.27 -9.09
N SER A 213 19.18 -1.36 -8.46
CA SER A 213 19.47 -2.33 -7.42
C SER A 213 19.28 -1.68 -6.05
N TYR A 214 18.44 -2.28 -5.25
CA TYR A 214 18.12 -1.81 -3.90
C TYR A 214 18.65 -2.77 -2.85
N THR A 215 18.96 -2.23 -1.68
CA THR A 215 19.41 -3.02 -0.54
C THR A 215 18.60 -2.62 0.68
N LEU A 216 17.82 -3.55 1.22
CA LEU A 216 16.96 -3.33 2.37
C LEU A 216 17.61 -3.90 3.63
N ALA A 217 17.95 -3.02 4.56
CA ALA A 217 18.43 -3.37 5.89
C ALA A 217 17.31 -4.03 6.72
N PRO A 218 17.63 -4.74 7.80
CA PRO A 218 16.61 -5.30 8.70
C PRO A 218 15.65 -4.24 9.24
N VAL A 219 14.40 -4.61 9.46
CA VAL A 219 13.38 -3.71 10.01
C VAL A 219 13.76 -3.17 11.40
N SER A 220 14.62 -3.86 12.14
CA SER A 220 15.21 -3.38 13.39
C SER A 220 16.00 -2.07 13.25
N ASP A 221 16.44 -1.74 12.05
CA ASP A 221 17.13 -0.48 11.72
C ASP A 221 16.15 0.63 11.32
N ASN A 222 14.84 0.42 11.52
CA ASN A 222 13.75 1.31 11.12
C ASN A 222 13.73 1.60 9.60
N LYS A 223 14.06 0.60 8.79
CA LYS A 223 14.11 0.69 7.32
C LYS A 223 13.00 -0.13 6.68
N GLY A 224 12.40 0.44 5.64
CA GLY A 224 11.41 -0.18 4.80
C GLY A 224 11.23 0.57 3.49
N TYR A 225 10.57 -0.06 2.55
CA TYR A 225 10.19 0.58 1.28
C TYR A 225 8.68 0.64 1.15
N LEU A 226 8.22 1.62 0.38
CA LEU A 226 6.83 1.83 0.02
C LEU A 226 6.69 1.76 -1.51
N VAL A 227 5.66 1.09 -1.97
CA VAL A 227 5.26 1.03 -3.38
C VAL A 227 3.83 1.49 -3.50
N GLN A 228 3.62 2.60 -4.18
CA GLN A 228 2.28 3.12 -4.46
C GLN A 228 1.52 2.24 -5.46
N THR A 229 0.21 2.17 -5.30
CA THR A 229 -0.67 1.69 -6.36
C THR A 229 -1.28 2.89 -7.12
N PRO A 230 -1.99 2.65 -8.22
CA PRO A 230 -2.74 3.73 -8.88
C PRO A 230 -3.84 4.36 -8.01
N THR A 231 -4.18 3.75 -6.89
CA THR A 231 -5.21 4.23 -5.97
C THR A 231 -4.56 4.93 -4.77
N THR A 232 -4.91 6.18 -4.53
CA THR A 232 -4.40 6.94 -3.39
C THR A 232 -4.71 6.25 -2.06
N ASN A 233 -3.72 6.12 -1.18
CA ASN A 233 -3.78 5.44 0.12
C ASN A 233 -4.04 3.92 0.03
N ASP A 234 -3.76 3.32 -1.11
CA ASP A 234 -3.66 1.88 -1.31
C ASP A 234 -2.23 1.60 -1.77
N TYR A 235 -1.43 0.91 -0.97
CA TYR A 235 0.00 0.77 -1.20
C TYR A 235 0.56 -0.54 -0.63
N PHE A 236 1.77 -0.87 -1.03
CA PHE A 236 2.53 -1.99 -0.48
C PHE A 236 3.68 -1.47 0.38
N LEU A 237 3.91 -2.13 1.50
CA LEU A 237 5.07 -1.91 2.35
C LEU A 237 5.98 -3.12 2.31
N LEU A 238 7.28 -2.86 2.25
CA LEU A 238 8.32 -3.88 2.20
C LEU A 238 9.23 -3.73 3.41
N GLU A 239 9.49 -4.83 4.08
CA GLU A 239 10.47 -4.90 5.16
C GLU A 239 11.34 -6.14 5.06
N ASN A 240 12.49 -6.11 5.72
CA ASN A 240 13.38 -7.27 5.84
C ASN A 240 13.38 -7.79 7.29
N ARG A 241 13.00 -9.06 7.46
CA ARG A 241 13.08 -9.77 8.74
C ARG A 241 14.29 -10.70 8.76
N ASP A 242 15.19 -10.47 9.72
CA ASP A 242 16.33 -11.36 10.00
C ASP A 242 16.01 -12.25 11.20
N THR A 243 15.18 -13.25 10.98
CA THR A 243 14.68 -14.15 12.04
C THR A 243 15.77 -14.99 12.72
N ARG A 244 16.97 -15.02 12.18
CA ARG A 244 18.11 -15.75 12.82
C ARG A 244 18.84 -14.88 13.82
N ASN A 245 19.07 -13.60 13.50
CA ASN A 245 19.89 -12.72 14.31
C ASN A 245 19.06 -11.80 15.21
N ASN A 246 17.78 -11.56 14.87
CA ASN A 246 16.89 -10.78 15.70
C ASN A 246 16.20 -11.68 16.73
N LYS A 247 16.50 -11.46 18.02
CA LYS A 247 15.95 -12.28 19.12
C LYS A 247 14.42 -12.27 19.20
N TRP A 248 13.76 -11.19 18.75
CA TRP A 248 12.31 -11.04 18.78
C TRP A 248 11.61 -11.83 17.65
N ASP A 249 12.32 -12.07 16.54
CA ASP A 249 11.77 -12.80 15.39
C ASP A 249 12.18 -14.29 15.37
N GLN A 250 13.01 -14.76 16.31
CA GLN A 250 13.45 -16.15 16.36
C GLN A 250 12.30 -17.18 16.38
N PRO A 251 11.14 -16.94 17.05
CA PRO A 251 10.02 -17.88 17.01
C PRO A 251 9.42 -18.09 15.62
N LEU A 252 9.58 -17.14 14.71
CA LEU A 252 9.12 -17.25 13.32
C LEU A 252 9.97 -18.23 12.49
N ASN A 253 11.16 -18.60 12.97
CA ASN A 253 12.14 -19.45 12.25
C ASN A 253 12.04 -20.94 12.65
N SER A 254 10.85 -21.43 12.99
CA SER A 254 10.69 -22.73 13.66
C SER A 254 10.92 -23.96 12.78
N THR A 255 10.83 -23.90 11.45
CA THR A 255 10.81 -25.10 10.58
C THR A 255 11.60 -24.99 9.28
N ALA A 256 12.02 -23.80 8.83
CA ALA A 256 12.75 -23.58 7.58
C ALA A 256 13.43 -22.20 7.59
N ASP A 257 14.05 -21.82 6.50
CA ASP A 257 14.67 -20.49 6.34
C ASP A 257 13.59 -19.42 6.16
N CYS A 258 12.97 -19.00 7.27
CA CYS A 258 11.89 -18.02 7.32
C CYS A 258 12.45 -16.61 7.55
N ARG A 259 13.27 -16.11 6.63
CA ARG A 259 13.87 -14.78 6.69
C ARG A 259 13.93 -14.14 5.30
N GLY A 260 14.08 -12.84 5.28
CA GLY A 260 14.18 -12.06 4.06
C GLY A 260 13.08 -11.02 3.94
N LEU A 261 12.66 -10.77 2.72
CA LEU A 261 11.65 -9.77 2.41
C LEU A 261 10.26 -10.25 2.84
N LEU A 262 9.58 -9.41 3.60
CA LEU A 262 8.13 -9.44 3.81
C LEU A 262 7.48 -8.29 3.08
N VAL A 263 6.27 -8.52 2.57
CA VAL A 263 5.50 -7.52 1.85
C VAL A 263 4.09 -7.47 2.43
N TYR A 264 3.61 -6.28 2.71
CA TYR A 264 2.26 -6.02 3.20
C TYR A 264 1.48 -5.22 2.17
N HIS A 265 0.21 -5.55 1.99
CA HIS A 265 -0.75 -4.70 1.28
C HIS A 265 -1.54 -3.91 2.32
N VAL A 266 -1.60 -2.60 2.16
CA VAL A 266 -2.30 -1.68 3.06
C VAL A 266 -3.34 -0.88 2.25
N ASP A 267 -4.59 -0.98 2.65
CA ASP A 267 -5.69 -0.14 2.14
C ASP A 267 -6.17 0.81 3.24
N TYR A 268 -5.75 2.06 3.11
CA TYR A 268 -6.19 3.19 3.94
C TYR A 268 -6.97 4.22 3.11
N THR A 269 -7.61 3.77 2.02
CA THR A 269 -8.44 4.62 1.16
C THR A 269 -9.58 5.25 1.97
N SER A 270 -10.14 6.35 1.49
CA SER A 270 -11.25 7.04 2.18
C SER A 270 -12.46 6.12 2.43
N ARG A 271 -12.63 5.08 1.62
CA ARG A 271 -13.66 4.06 1.81
C ARG A 271 -13.41 3.18 3.03
N TYR A 272 -12.16 2.84 3.30
CA TYR A 272 -11.77 1.89 4.36
C TYR A 272 -11.11 2.54 5.57
N ALA A 273 -10.77 3.83 5.52
CA ALA A 273 -10.25 4.57 6.67
C ALA A 273 -11.13 4.48 7.95
N PRO A 274 -12.49 4.41 7.86
CA PRO A 274 -13.32 4.19 9.04
C PRO A 274 -13.05 2.87 9.76
N GLN A 275 -12.73 1.78 9.04
CA GLN A 275 -12.42 0.48 9.65
C GLN A 275 -11.17 0.55 10.53
N TRP A 276 -10.17 1.33 10.14
CA TRP A 276 -8.99 1.60 10.95
C TRP A 276 -9.35 2.31 12.27
N SER A 277 -10.24 3.31 12.18
CA SER A 277 -10.69 4.08 13.35
C SER A 277 -11.60 3.28 14.27
N TYR A 278 -12.37 2.34 13.74
CA TYR A 278 -13.29 1.49 14.50
C TYR A 278 -12.68 0.15 14.92
N ASN A 279 -11.39 -0.07 14.66
CA ASN A 279 -10.70 -1.31 14.98
C ASN A 279 -11.33 -2.55 14.33
N THR A 280 -11.78 -2.43 13.07
CA THR A 280 -12.45 -3.49 12.29
C THR A 280 -11.81 -3.72 10.92
N LEU A 281 -10.56 -3.30 10.76
CA LEU A 281 -9.88 -3.22 9.47
C LEU A 281 -9.74 -4.56 8.74
N ASN A 282 -9.71 -5.67 9.47
CA ASN A 282 -9.57 -7.01 8.90
C ASN A 282 -10.76 -7.94 9.16
N ASN A 283 -11.93 -7.41 9.57
CA ASN A 283 -13.12 -8.22 9.82
C ASN A 283 -13.73 -8.84 8.55
N ASN A 284 -13.41 -8.32 7.38
CA ASN A 284 -13.87 -8.90 6.12
C ASN A 284 -12.75 -9.70 5.44
N PRO A 285 -12.79 -11.05 5.46
CA PRO A 285 -11.76 -11.88 4.84
C PRO A 285 -11.72 -11.76 3.30
N ALA A 286 -12.74 -11.17 2.69
CA ALA A 286 -12.73 -10.85 1.26
C ALA A 286 -12.03 -9.52 0.95
N HIS A 287 -11.81 -8.67 1.98
CA HIS A 287 -11.13 -7.39 1.86
C HIS A 287 -10.43 -7.03 3.16
N GLU A 288 -9.27 -7.59 3.38
CA GLU A 288 -8.41 -7.23 4.50
C GLU A 288 -7.71 -5.90 4.23
N CYS A 289 -7.88 -4.90 5.10
CA CYS A 289 -7.24 -3.59 4.93
C CYS A 289 -5.72 -3.63 5.18
N MET A 290 -5.24 -4.65 5.88
CA MET A 290 -3.82 -4.95 5.99
C MET A 290 -3.60 -6.46 5.93
N LYS A 291 -2.90 -6.93 4.92
CA LYS A 291 -2.61 -8.35 4.71
C LYS A 291 -1.18 -8.61 4.29
N LEU A 292 -0.71 -9.83 4.49
CA LEU A 292 0.56 -10.31 3.93
C LEU A 292 0.42 -10.64 2.44
N VAL A 293 1.39 -10.18 1.65
CA VAL A 293 1.61 -10.64 0.28
C VAL A 293 2.58 -11.83 0.37
N ARG A 294 2.06 -13.02 0.13
CA ARG A 294 2.82 -14.25 0.33
C ARG A 294 3.67 -14.59 -0.89
N SER A 295 4.87 -15.12 -0.66
CA SER A 295 5.73 -15.61 -1.77
C SER A 295 5.07 -16.73 -2.55
N VAL A 296 4.26 -17.56 -1.89
CA VAL A 296 3.37 -18.55 -2.51
C VAL A 296 1.93 -18.11 -2.28
N PRO A 297 1.29 -17.47 -3.28
CA PRO A 297 -0.08 -16.95 -3.14
C PRO A 297 -1.10 -18.05 -2.81
N GLY A 298 -2.14 -17.66 -2.13
CA GLY A 298 -3.26 -18.52 -1.80
C GLY A 298 -3.71 -18.33 -0.36
N ARG A 299 -5.02 -18.41 -0.12
CA ARG A 299 -5.59 -18.34 1.22
C ARG A 299 -5.40 -19.68 1.93
N SER A 300 -4.78 -19.64 3.09
CA SER A 300 -4.80 -20.72 4.06
C SER A 300 -5.18 -20.11 5.39
N SER A 301 -6.04 -20.74 6.14
CA SER A 301 -6.38 -20.33 7.51
C SER A 301 -5.19 -20.47 8.47
N TYR A 302 -4.10 -21.07 8.04
CA TYR A 302 -2.85 -21.19 8.78
C TYR A 302 -1.70 -21.14 7.80
N ASP A 303 -1.24 -19.92 7.49
CA ASP A 303 -0.05 -19.80 6.67
C ASP A 303 1.19 -20.04 7.50
N VAL A 304 1.93 -20.99 7.00
CA VAL A 304 3.24 -21.28 7.57
C VAL A 304 4.22 -20.19 7.10
N PRO A 305 5.12 -19.73 7.96
CA PRO A 305 6.11 -18.72 7.61
C PRO A 305 6.88 -19.01 6.32
N GLN A 306 7.06 -20.30 5.95
CA GLN A 306 7.75 -20.71 4.71
C GLN A 306 7.11 -20.19 3.42
N LYS A 307 5.80 -19.87 3.43
CA LYS A 307 5.09 -19.38 2.23
C LYS A 307 5.09 -17.85 2.11
N THR A 308 5.61 -17.16 3.10
CA THR A 308 5.47 -15.71 3.23
C THR A 308 6.72 -14.96 2.77
N PHE A 309 7.90 -15.45 3.12
CA PHE A 309 9.15 -14.76 2.82
C PHE A 309 9.60 -14.88 1.36
N PHE A 310 10.28 -13.81 0.88
CA PHE A 310 11.04 -13.82 -0.37
C PHE A 310 12.55 -13.68 -0.05
N PRO A 311 13.46 -14.49 -0.65
CA PRO A 311 13.14 -15.65 -1.46
C PRO A 311 12.56 -16.80 -0.67
N GLY A 312 12.74 -16.81 0.67
CA GLY A 312 12.23 -17.81 1.61
C GLY A 312 12.59 -19.25 1.26
N ALA A 313 11.95 -20.20 1.92
CA ALA A 313 12.19 -21.62 1.72
C ALA A 313 11.84 -22.12 0.33
N ASN A 314 10.96 -21.42 -0.39
CA ASN A 314 10.53 -21.79 -1.75
C ASN A 314 11.38 -21.17 -2.85
N ASN A 315 12.41 -20.38 -2.48
CA ASN A 315 13.32 -19.70 -3.39
C ASN A 315 12.61 -18.84 -4.47
N ILE A 316 11.58 -18.09 -4.04
CA ILE A 316 10.84 -17.19 -4.93
C ILE A 316 11.58 -15.85 -5.01
N THR A 317 12.26 -15.62 -6.12
CA THR A 317 13.15 -14.46 -6.29
C THR A 317 12.54 -13.32 -7.08
N THR A 318 11.24 -13.41 -7.39
CA THR A 318 10.51 -12.40 -8.16
C THR A 318 9.19 -12.05 -7.49
N LEU A 319 8.77 -10.79 -7.64
CA LEU A 319 7.46 -10.32 -7.23
C LEU A 319 6.97 -9.27 -8.23
N SER A 320 5.88 -9.58 -8.92
CA SER A 320 5.23 -8.67 -9.86
C SER A 320 3.71 -8.93 -9.88
N PRO A 321 2.91 -7.97 -10.38
CA PRO A 321 1.47 -8.19 -10.54
C PRO A 321 1.10 -9.36 -11.48
N GLU A 322 2.02 -9.78 -12.34
CA GLU A 322 1.84 -10.89 -13.27
C GLU A 322 2.14 -12.25 -12.63
N THR A 323 3.02 -12.26 -11.62
CA THR A 323 3.48 -13.51 -10.98
C THR A 323 2.85 -13.77 -9.63
N ASN A 324 2.26 -12.75 -9.00
CA ASN A 324 1.70 -12.85 -7.66
C ASN A 324 0.34 -12.15 -7.56
N THR A 325 -0.73 -12.92 -7.36
CA THR A 325 -2.11 -12.43 -7.29
C THR A 325 -2.41 -11.61 -6.04
N ASP A 326 -1.60 -11.72 -4.98
CA ASP A 326 -1.73 -10.91 -3.77
C ASP A 326 -1.04 -9.54 -3.92
N TYR A 327 -0.18 -9.37 -4.94
CA TYR A 327 0.50 -8.11 -5.26
C TYR A 327 -0.28 -7.28 -6.29
N ILE A 328 -1.57 -7.10 -6.03
CA ILE A 328 -2.51 -6.30 -6.84
C ILE A 328 -3.40 -5.55 -5.85
N SER A 329 -3.70 -4.27 -6.12
CA SER A 329 -4.63 -3.50 -5.29
C SER A 329 -6.05 -4.09 -5.33
N TRP A 330 -6.83 -3.80 -4.31
CA TRP A 330 -8.23 -4.27 -4.25
C TRP A 330 -9.10 -3.77 -5.40
N ASN A 331 -8.77 -2.62 -5.98
CA ASN A 331 -9.45 -2.06 -7.14
C ASN A 331 -8.87 -2.57 -8.48
N SER A 332 -8.19 -3.72 -8.46
CA SER A 332 -7.50 -4.32 -9.61
C SER A 332 -6.39 -3.45 -10.22
N GLY A 333 -5.96 -2.42 -9.49
CA GLY A 333 -4.84 -1.57 -9.87
C GLY A 333 -3.52 -2.31 -9.71
N LYS A 334 -2.79 -2.50 -10.79
CA LYS A 334 -1.47 -3.10 -10.74
C LYS A 334 -0.45 -2.06 -10.29
N PRO A 335 0.39 -2.33 -9.26
CA PRO A 335 1.52 -1.47 -8.96
C PRO A 335 2.47 -1.40 -10.15
N SER A 336 3.07 -0.23 -10.33
CA SER A 336 4.01 0.00 -11.43
C SER A 336 5.39 -0.64 -11.19
N VAL A 337 5.64 -1.12 -9.97
CA VAL A 337 6.93 -1.65 -9.53
C VAL A 337 6.91 -3.17 -9.58
N SER A 338 7.97 -3.76 -10.09
CA SER A 338 8.23 -5.21 -10.07
C SER A 338 9.63 -5.47 -9.53
N PHE A 339 9.79 -6.60 -8.88
CA PHE A 339 11.04 -7.01 -8.25
C PHE A 339 11.57 -8.30 -8.87
N SER A 340 12.88 -8.36 -9.04
CA SER A 340 13.63 -9.57 -9.45
C SER A 340 14.91 -9.70 -8.64
N ASP A 341 15.59 -10.83 -8.79
CA ASP A 341 16.86 -11.14 -8.12
C ASP A 341 16.80 -10.93 -6.59
N ILE A 342 15.63 -11.16 -6.00
CA ILE A 342 15.46 -11.05 -4.55
C ILE A 342 16.33 -12.10 -3.89
N LYS A 343 17.29 -11.67 -3.07
CA LYS A 343 18.24 -12.56 -2.39
C LYS A 343 18.69 -12.00 -1.06
N LEU A 344 19.08 -12.92 -0.19
CA LEU A 344 19.74 -12.57 1.07
C LEU A 344 21.22 -12.26 0.81
N ASP A 345 21.72 -11.21 1.44
CA ASP A 345 23.12 -10.83 1.49
C ASP A 345 23.49 -10.45 2.94
N GLY A 346 23.99 -11.43 3.68
CA GLY A 346 24.17 -11.30 5.13
C GLY A 346 22.83 -11.14 5.86
N SER A 347 22.67 -10.03 6.56
CA SER A 347 21.41 -9.63 7.21
C SER A 347 20.50 -8.78 6.31
N GLN A 348 20.96 -8.40 5.13
CA GLN A 348 20.25 -7.53 4.20
C GLN A 348 19.51 -8.34 3.13
N VAL A 349 18.52 -7.73 2.51
CA VAL A 349 17.88 -8.20 1.28
C VAL A 349 18.33 -7.32 0.14
N ARG A 350 18.87 -7.93 -0.93
CA ARG A 350 19.11 -7.25 -2.21
C ARG A 350 18.02 -7.63 -3.20
N LEU A 351 17.62 -6.68 -4.02
CA LEU A 351 16.61 -6.86 -5.05
C LEU A 351 16.85 -5.90 -6.21
N SER A 352 16.44 -6.31 -7.39
CA SER A 352 16.42 -5.47 -8.60
C SER A 352 15.00 -4.97 -8.81
N VAL A 353 14.87 -3.66 -9.04
CA VAL A 353 13.59 -2.98 -9.25
C VAL A 353 13.44 -2.57 -10.70
N LYS A 354 12.26 -2.86 -11.25
CA LYS A 354 11.76 -2.24 -12.48
C LYS A 354 10.48 -1.49 -12.17
N THR A 355 10.44 -0.22 -12.57
CA THR A 355 9.26 0.63 -12.46
C THR A 355 8.67 0.85 -13.85
N LYS A 356 7.34 0.84 -13.94
CA LYS A 356 6.64 1.37 -15.11
C LYS A 356 6.30 2.83 -14.82
N ALA A 357 6.88 3.77 -15.54
CA ALA A 357 6.44 5.14 -15.47
C ALA A 357 4.97 5.24 -15.90
N ASN A 358 4.19 6.09 -15.25
CA ASN A 358 2.77 6.28 -15.55
C ASN A 358 2.63 7.16 -16.80
N LEU A 359 2.98 6.58 -17.96
CA LEU A 359 2.89 7.27 -19.23
C LEU A 359 1.43 7.65 -19.51
N LYS A 360 1.17 8.94 -19.60
CA LYS A 360 -0.11 9.43 -20.10
C LYS A 360 -0.08 9.36 -21.61
N ALA A 361 -0.98 8.58 -22.18
CA ALA A 361 -1.17 8.45 -23.60
C ALA A 361 -2.64 8.28 -23.90
N GLU A 362 -3.06 8.82 -25.03
CA GLU A 362 -4.44 8.77 -25.52
C GLU A 362 -4.43 8.35 -27.00
N VAL A 363 -5.48 7.66 -27.40
CA VAL A 363 -5.70 7.30 -28.80
C VAL A 363 -7.08 7.74 -29.23
N SER A 364 -7.14 8.41 -30.37
CA SER A 364 -8.39 8.77 -31.03
C SER A 364 -8.47 8.08 -32.37
N ALA A 365 -9.48 7.23 -32.57
CA ALA A 365 -9.61 6.38 -33.74
C ALA A 365 -10.65 6.92 -34.73
N MET A 366 -10.37 6.66 -36.00
CA MET A 366 -11.30 6.82 -37.15
C MET A 366 -11.51 5.46 -37.80
N GLN A 367 -12.07 5.43 -39.01
CA GLN A 367 -12.38 4.19 -39.73
C GLN A 367 -11.12 3.40 -40.14
N TYR A 368 -10.10 4.07 -40.65
CA TYR A 368 -8.89 3.47 -41.23
C TYR A 368 -7.60 3.93 -40.56
N ASP A 369 -7.71 4.84 -39.60
CA ASP A 369 -6.59 5.54 -39.00
C ASP A 369 -6.86 5.77 -37.51
N ALA A 370 -5.79 6.03 -36.72
CA ALA A 370 -5.87 6.49 -35.35
C ALA A 370 -4.73 7.44 -35.05
N LEU A 371 -4.98 8.45 -34.23
CA LEU A 371 -3.93 9.31 -33.67
C LEU A 371 -3.62 8.87 -32.26
N LEU A 372 -2.39 8.46 -32.02
CA LEU A 372 -1.82 8.23 -30.70
C LEU A 372 -1.07 9.48 -30.28
N THR A 373 -1.36 10.00 -29.08
CA THR A 373 -0.62 11.11 -28.46
C THR A 373 -0.15 10.68 -27.06
N TRP A 374 0.98 11.24 -26.60
CA TRP A 374 1.51 10.92 -25.28
C TRP A 374 2.27 12.09 -24.66
N GLU A 375 2.38 12.08 -23.33
CA GLU A 375 3.26 12.99 -22.59
C GLU A 375 4.61 12.32 -22.39
N GLY A 376 5.72 13.01 -22.69
CA GLY A 376 7.07 12.50 -22.53
C GLY A 376 8.12 13.41 -23.14
N ASP A 377 9.39 13.04 -22.99
CA ASP A 377 10.48 13.76 -23.64
C ASP A 377 10.37 13.58 -25.17
N PRO A 378 10.13 14.63 -25.95
CA PRO A 378 10.04 14.53 -27.40
C PRO A 378 11.38 14.13 -28.04
N ALA A 379 12.51 14.30 -27.36
CA ALA A 379 13.82 13.87 -27.86
C ALA A 379 14.07 12.35 -27.65
N ALA A 380 13.26 11.71 -26.82
CA ALA A 380 13.37 10.26 -26.60
C ALA A 380 12.93 9.46 -27.82
N GLU A 381 13.48 8.27 -27.95
CA GLU A 381 13.04 7.29 -28.93
C GLU A 381 11.87 6.49 -28.37
N TRP A 382 10.78 6.38 -29.15
CA TRP A 382 9.56 5.69 -28.76
C TRP A 382 9.26 4.54 -29.73
N LYS A 383 9.03 3.34 -29.21
CA LYS A 383 8.54 2.20 -29.96
C LYS A 383 7.03 2.07 -29.80
N ILE A 384 6.32 2.07 -30.92
CA ILE A 384 4.88 1.92 -30.97
C ILE A 384 4.58 0.61 -31.66
N THR A 385 3.71 -0.22 -31.05
CA THR A 385 3.26 -1.48 -31.61
C THR A 385 1.74 -1.52 -31.56
N TRP A 386 1.08 -1.80 -32.67
CA TRP A 386 -0.38 -1.94 -32.70
C TRP A 386 -0.77 -3.26 -33.32
N LYS A 387 -1.81 -3.86 -32.78
CA LYS A 387 -2.30 -5.17 -33.20
C LYS A 387 -3.81 -5.28 -33.11
N SER A 388 -4.39 -6.07 -34.02
CA SER A 388 -5.72 -6.63 -33.95
C SER A 388 -5.64 -8.15 -33.87
N ALA A 389 -6.79 -8.84 -33.93
CA ALA A 389 -6.83 -10.29 -34.04
C ALA A 389 -6.12 -10.82 -35.31
N ALA A 390 -6.04 -10.02 -36.37
CA ALA A 390 -5.54 -10.40 -37.69
C ALA A 390 -4.15 -9.84 -38.04
N THR A 391 -3.73 -8.73 -37.42
CA THR A 391 -2.53 -7.99 -37.85
C THR A 391 -1.74 -7.50 -36.64
N GLN A 392 -0.41 -7.38 -36.82
CA GLN A 392 0.47 -6.69 -35.88
C GLN A 392 1.52 -5.90 -36.67
N ASN A 393 1.71 -4.64 -36.27
CA ASN A 393 2.66 -3.72 -36.87
C ASN A 393 3.42 -2.96 -35.78
N SER A 394 4.54 -2.35 -36.14
CA SER A 394 5.30 -1.50 -35.23
C SER A 394 6.02 -0.39 -35.96
N ALA A 395 6.28 0.70 -35.24
CA ALA A 395 7.09 1.81 -35.68
C ALA A 395 8.00 2.28 -34.53
N THR A 396 9.10 2.96 -34.87
CA THR A 396 9.95 3.63 -33.91
C THR A 396 10.06 5.08 -34.34
N VAL A 397 9.83 6.01 -33.40
CA VAL A 397 9.79 7.45 -33.67
C VAL A 397 10.63 8.22 -32.65
N THR A 398 11.17 9.35 -33.09
CA THR A 398 11.92 10.31 -32.26
C THR A 398 11.49 11.72 -32.60
N GLY A 399 11.60 12.63 -31.66
CA GLY A 399 11.35 14.03 -31.89
C GLY A 399 9.87 14.42 -31.99
N CYS A 400 8.95 13.53 -31.56
CA CYS A 400 7.51 13.80 -31.56
C CYS A 400 6.81 13.14 -30.38
N ASN A 401 5.62 13.65 -30.03
CA ASN A 401 4.72 13.11 -29.02
C ASN A 401 3.34 12.75 -29.61
N ALA A 402 3.31 12.50 -30.92
CA ALA A 402 2.12 12.03 -31.63
C ALA A 402 2.54 11.09 -32.74
N PHE A 403 1.72 10.08 -33.01
CA PHE A 403 1.94 9.13 -34.09
C PHE A 403 0.62 8.80 -34.78
N HIS A 404 0.60 8.92 -36.11
CA HIS A 404 -0.56 8.62 -36.92
C HIS A 404 -0.50 7.14 -37.39
N ILE A 405 -1.33 6.32 -36.79
CA ILE A 405 -1.48 4.91 -37.16
C ILE A 405 -2.40 4.83 -38.36
N THR A 406 -1.91 4.29 -39.48
CA THR A 406 -2.66 4.20 -40.73
C THR A 406 -2.91 2.75 -41.15
N GLY A 407 -3.81 2.53 -42.10
CA GLY A 407 -4.08 1.22 -42.68
C GLY A 407 -4.85 0.29 -41.76
N LEU A 408 -5.64 0.83 -40.84
CA LEU A 408 -6.51 0.07 -39.96
C LEU A 408 -7.75 -0.43 -40.71
N SER A 409 -8.37 -1.50 -40.21
CA SER A 409 -9.63 -2.02 -40.69
C SER A 409 -10.79 -1.37 -39.93
N PRO A 410 -11.88 -0.97 -40.57
CA PRO A 410 -13.05 -0.41 -39.89
C PRO A 410 -13.74 -1.40 -38.94
N ALA A 411 -14.44 -0.88 -37.93
CA ALA A 411 -15.16 -1.67 -36.92
C ALA A 411 -14.33 -2.81 -36.31
N THR A 412 -13.08 -2.51 -35.99
CA THR A 412 -12.10 -3.50 -35.54
C THR A 412 -11.44 -3.01 -34.24
N GLU A 413 -11.38 -3.90 -33.25
CA GLU A 413 -10.65 -3.64 -32.01
C GLU A 413 -9.14 -3.75 -32.25
N TYR A 414 -8.41 -2.77 -31.76
CA TYR A 414 -6.95 -2.71 -31.75
C TYR A 414 -6.42 -2.48 -30.34
N THR A 415 -5.28 -3.10 -30.06
CA THR A 415 -4.43 -2.73 -28.92
C THR A 415 -3.21 -2.02 -29.46
N VAL A 416 -2.89 -0.85 -28.92
CA VAL A 416 -1.63 -0.15 -29.17
C VAL A 416 -0.79 -0.10 -27.92
N SER A 417 0.48 -0.48 -28.03
CA SER A 417 1.48 -0.35 -26.99
C SER A 417 2.47 0.74 -27.40
N ILE A 418 2.72 1.69 -26.54
CA ILE A 418 3.78 2.68 -26.70
C ILE A 418 4.80 2.49 -25.59
N ALA A 419 6.09 2.46 -25.91
CA ALA A 419 7.17 2.30 -24.95
C ALA A 419 8.36 3.18 -25.35
N GLN A 420 8.94 3.86 -24.36
CA GLN A 420 10.22 4.55 -24.54
C GLN A 420 11.32 3.50 -24.72
N VAL A 421 12.18 3.68 -25.73
CA VAL A 421 13.36 2.84 -25.91
C VAL A 421 14.43 3.31 -24.92
N SER A 422 14.57 2.60 -23.81
CA SER A 422 15.50 2.92 -22.74
C SER A 422 15.89 1.67 -21.97
N ASP A 423 17.16 1.60 -21.57
CA ASP A 423 17.65 0.50 -20.71
C ASP A 423 17.40 0.77 -19.22
N THR A 424 16.99 1.99 -18.87
CA THR A 424 16.89 2.45 -17.46
C THR A 424 15.48 2.74 -17.01
N VAL A 425 14.52 2.97 -17.92
CA VAL A 425 13.13 3.33 -17.57
C VAL A 425 12.17 2.48 -18.39
N ASP A 426 11.28 1.75 -17.74
CA ASP A 426 10.12 1.13 -18.41
C ASP A 426 8.96 2.14 -18.44
N ASN A 427 9.05 3.08 -19.39
CA ASN A 427 8.03 4.07 -19.63
C ASN A 427 7.13 3.59 -20.78
N SER A 428 6.09 2.84 -20.46
CA SER A 428 5.21 2.23 -21.45
C SER A 428 3.73 2.32 -21.08
N LYS A 429 2.86 2.30 -22.10
CA LYS A 429 1.41 2.29 -21.94
C LYS A 429 0.78 1.40 -23.01
N ASP A 430 -0.19 0.61 -22.58
CA ASP A 430 -1.08 -0.13 -23.47
C ASP A 430 -2.46 0.55 -23.47
N LEU A 431 -3.03 0.71 -24.66
CA LEU A 431 -4.36 1.27 -24.88
C LEU A 431 -5.14 0.34 -25.81
N THR A 432 -6.43 0.23 -25.59
CA THR A 432 -7.36 -0.49 -26.49
C THR A 432 -8.35 0.50 -27.07
N PHE A 433 -8.62 0.38 -28.35
CA PHE A 433 -9.58 1.23 -29.06
C PHE A 433 -10.28 0.47 -30.18
N ASP A 434 -11.47 0.90 -30.51
CA ASP A 434 -12.24 0.43 -31.67
C ASP A 434 -12.16 1.45 -32.79
N THR A 435 -11.91 0.98 -34.02
CA THR A 435 -12.07 1.84 -35.20
C THR A 435 -13.54 2.01 -35.53
N GLU A 436 -13.89 3.17 -36.04
CA GLU A 436 -15.27 3.44 -36.46
C GLU A 436 -15.72 2.53 -37.62
N PRO A 437 -17.02 2.23 -37.74
CA PRO A 437 -17.55 1.55 -38.89
C PRO A 437 -17.48 2.42 -40.16
N THR A 438 -17.53 1.79 -41.31
CA THR A 438 -17.50 2.50 -42.60
C THR A 438 -18.71 3.39 -42.77
N TYR A 439 -18.47 4.68 -42.83
CA TYR A 439 -19.45 5.69 -43.28
C TYR A 439 -19.03 6.26 -44.62
N THR A 440 -19.99 6.64 -45.45
CA THR A 440 -19.72 7.38 -46.70
C THR A 440 -19.53 8.86 -46.37
N TYR A 441 -18.31 9.28 -46.06
CA TYR A 441 -17.98 10.69 -45.89
C TYR A 441 -17.77 11.38 -47.25
N LYS A 442 -18.27 12.62 -47.34
CA LYS A 442 -17.92 13.51 -48.45
C LYS A 442 -16.47 13.99 -48.18
N SER A 443 -15.64 13.93 -49.23
CA SER A 443 -14.21 14.19 -49.18
C SER A 443 -13.87 15.63 -48.68
N VAL A 444 -13.50 15.75 -47.44
CA VAL A 444 -12.82 16.95 -46.93
C VAL A 444 -11.34 16.93 -47.38
N ARG A 445 -10.80 18.05 -47.75
CA ARG A 445 -9.45 18.13 -48.28
C ARG A 445 -8.61 19.16 -47.54
N ILE A 446 -7.33 18.85 -47.27
CA ILE A 446 -6.36 19.81 -46.85
C ILE A 446 -5.93 20.60 -48.09
N SER A 447 -6.04 21.94 -48.02
CA SER A 447 -5.56 22.81 -49.05
C SER A 447 -4.04 22.95 -48.91
N VAL A 448 -3.35 22.23 -49.75
CA VAL A 448 -1.95 22.51 -50.07
C VAL A 448 -1.89 22.73 -51.57
N PRO A 449 -1.03 23.64 -52.07
CA PRO A 449 -0.95 23.84 -53.50
C PRO A 449 -0.65 22.56 -54.28
N ALA A 450 -0.92 22.57 -55.57
CA ALA A 450 -0.75 21.45 -56.46
C ALA A 450 0.70 21.08 -56.68
N GLU A 451 0.96 19.89 -57.22
CA GLU A 451 2.24 19.25 -57.46
C GLU A 451 3.38 20.18 -57.83
N GLY A 452 4.55 20.01 -57.24
CA GLY A 452 5.76 20.72 -57.60
C GLY A 452 6.34 21.66 -56.54
N TYR A 453 6.05 21.42 -55.28
CA TYR A 453 6.67 22.14 -54.18
C TYR A 453 8.18 22.02 -54.20
N THR A 454 8.83 23.15 -53.95
CA THR A 454 10.25 23.22 -53.57
C THR A 454 10.37 23.58 -52.10
N HIS A 455 11.45 23.19 -51.46
CA HIS A 455 11.69 23.41 -50.02
C HIS A 455 11.62 24.90 -49.59
N ASP A 456 11.77 25.83 -50.54
CA ASP A 456 11.65 27.27 -50.31
C ASP A 456 10.21 27.81 -50.44
N THR A 457 9.24 26.96 -50.81
CA THR A 457 7.85 27.39 -51.01
C THR A 457 7.06 27.25 -49.70
N PRO A 458 6.54 28.36 -49.14
CA PRO A 458 5.73 28.28 -47.93
C PRO A 458 4.40 27.53 -48.18
N VAL A 459 4.09 26.59 -47.26
CA VAL A 459 2.84 25.86 -47.25
C VAL A 459 1.86 26.54 -46.30
N ARG A 460 0.66 26.87 -46.78
CA ARG A 460 -0.43 27.35 -45.96
C ARG A 460 -1.38 26.20 -45.63
N LEU A 461 -1.54 25.90 -44.32
CA LEU A 461 -2.44 24.88 -43.83
C LEU A 461 -3.85 25.43 -43.74
N SER A 462 -4.79 24.87 -44.53
CA SER A 462 -6.21 25.20 -44.44
C SER A 462 -7.06 24.03 -44.92
N LEU A 463 -8.30 23.97 -44.42
CA LEU A 463 -9.28 22.96 -44.85
C LEU A 463 -10.11 23.50 -46.02
N LEU A 464 -10.42 22.60 -46.97
CA LEU A 464 -11.38 22.83 -48.07
C LEU A 464 -12.56 21.87 -47.88
N ASP A 465 -13.77 22.35 -48.25
CA ASP A 465 -14.98 21.59 -48.29
C ASP A 465 -15.43 20.98 -46.94
N TYR A 466 -14.94 21.48 -45.83
CA TYR A 466 -15.43 21.08 -44.52
C TYR A 466 -16.83 21.60 -44.29
N ARG A 467 -17.75 20.71 -43.83
CA ARG A 467 -19.19 21.01 -43.67
C ARG A 467 -19.68 20.80 -42.24
N GLY A 468 -18.82 20.86 -41.25
CA GLY A 468 -19.19 20.80 -39.85
C GLY A 468 -18.97 22.14 -39.13
N THR A 469 -19.35 22.18 -37.88
CA THR A 469 -18.97 23.27 -36.97
C THR A 469 -17.55 23.07 -36.50
N ILE A 470 -16.69 24.08 -36.66
CA ILE A 470 -15.29 24.00 -36.28
C ILE A 470 -15.10 24.75 -34.96
N GLY A 471 -14.81 24.03 -33.89
CA GLY A 471 -14.38 24.59 -32.62
C GLY A 471 -12.88 24.88 -32.60
N ARG A 472 -12.07 23.87 -32.98
CA ARG A 472 -10.61 23.99 -33.04
C ARG A 472 -10.06 23.13 -34.17
N ILE A 473 -8.93 23.55 -34.73
CA ILE A 473 -8.13 22.72 -35.65
C ILE A 473 -6.73 22.64 -35.08
N ASP A 474 -6.30 21.42 -34.79
CA ASP A 474 -4.90 21.16 -34.46
C ASP A 474 -4.18 20.59 -35.69
N TRP A 475 -3.05 21.20 -36.07
CA TRP A 475 -2.28 20.79 -37.22
C TRP A 475 -1.06 19.99 -36.82
N TYR A 476 -0.76 18.97 -37.58
CA TYR A 476 0.44 18.14 -37.43
C TYR A 476 1.15 18.02 -38.78
N ILE A 477 2.47 18.12 -38.76
CA ILE A 477 3.35 17.86 -39.90
C ILE A 477 4.35 16.79 -39.46
N ASP A 478 4.38 15.66 -40.16
CA ASP A 478 5.21 14.51 -39.83
C ASP A 478 5.06 14.11 -38.34
N ASP A 479 3.80 13.97 -37.93
CA ASP A 479 3.35 13.63 -36.56
C ASP A 479 3.76 14.65 -35.46
N ARG A 480 4.28 15.83 -35.85
CA ARG A 480 4.61 16.91 -34.92
C ARG A 480 3.57 18.00 -34.95
N LYS A 481 3.02 18.33 -33.79
CA LYS A 481 2.05 19.43 -33.68
C LYS A 481 2.71 20.77 -34.07
N THR A 482 2.02 21.56 -34.87
CA THR A 482 2.45 22.92 -35.24
C THR A 482 1.37 23.94 -34.89
N GLU A 483 1.79 25.04 -34.29
CA GLU A 483 0.91 26.20 -34.04
C GLU A 483 0.85 27.14 -35.25
N SER A 484 1.78 26.97 -36.18
CA SER A 484 1.83 27.81 -37.39
C SER A 484 1.00 27.19 -38.52
N THR A 485 0.08 27.97 -39.07
CA THR A 485 -0.66 27.60 -40.29
C THR A 485 0.10 28.01 -41.56
N TYR A 486 1.36 28.48 -41.44
CA TYR A 486 2.20 28.90 -42.54
C TYR A 486 3.67 28.48 -42.27
N THR A 487 4.18 27.55 -43.05
CA THR A 487 5.47 26.91 -42.80
C THR A 487 6.17 26.53 -44.11
N THR A 488 7.49 26.39 -44.10
CA THR A 488 8.27 25.73 -45.15
C THR A 488 8.61 24.31 -44.73
N LEU A 489 8.66 23.39 -45.68
CA LEU A 489 9.00 22.00 -45.47
C LEU A 489 10.31 21.66 -46.19
N GLU A 490 11.14 20.81 -45.63
CA GLU A 490 12.34 20.30 -46.26
C GLU A 490 12.02 19.44 -47.48
N ALA A 491 13.00 19.18 -48.33
CA ALA A 491 12.81 18.27 -49.47
C ALA A 491 12.56 16.84 -48.99
N GLY A 492 11.50 16.19 -49.46
CA GLY A 492 11.11 14.85 -49.05
C GLY A 492 9.61 14.60 -49.08
N GLU A 493 9.20 13.46 -48.55
CA GLU A 493 7.80 13.17 -48.37
C GLU A 493 7.36 13.62 -46.98
N HIS A 494 6.20 14.30 -46.91
CA HIS A 494 5.61 14.80 -45.69
C HIS A 494 4.17 14.40 -45.53
N SER A 495 3.76 14.14 -44.30
CA SER A 495 2.36 14.02 -43.91
C SER A 495 1.87 15.31 -43.29
N ILE A 496 0.70 15.77 -43.73
CA ILE A 496 0.02 16.93 -43.14
C ILE A 496 -1.32 16.44 -42.63
N MET A 497 -1.59 16.62 -41.35
CA MET A 497 -2.82 16.21 -40.72
C MET A 497 -3.49 17.37 -40.00
N ALA A 498 -4.81 17.47 -40.18
CA ALA A 498 -5.69 18.34 -39.42
C ALA A 498 -6.56 17.50 -38.49
N VAL A 499 -6.56 17.83 -37.22
CA VAL A 499 -7.51 17.30 -36.24
C VAL A 499 -8.53 18.39 -35.97
N VAL A 500 -9.76 18.17 -36.44
CA VAL A 500 -10.86 19.13 -36.29
C VAL A 500 -11.72 18.70 -35.11
N THR A 501 -11.82 19.56 -34.10
CA THR A 501 -12.70 19.38 -32.96
C THR A 501 -14.01 20.13 -33.22
N ASP A 502 -15.16 19.49 -33.01
CA ASP A 502 -16.48 20.11 -33.19
C ASP A 502 -16.72 21.23 -32.18
N ALA A 503 -17.43 22.28 -32.59
CA ALA A 503 -17.69 23.45 -31.74
C ALA A 503 -18.79 23.21 -30.69
N GLU A 504 -19.70 22.26 -30.96
CA GLU A 504 -20.84 21.96 -30.10
C GLU A 504 -20.58 20.73 -29.20
N ASP A 505 -19.67 19.83 -29.64
CA ASP A 505 -19.27 18.63 -28.90
C ASP A 505 -17.76 18.41 -29.02
N GLU A 506 -17.02 18.85 -28.00
CA GLU A 506 -15.55 18.72 -27.96
C GLU A 506 -15.05 17.26 -27.96
N SER A 507 -15.92 16.29 -27.71
CA SER A 507 -15.57 14.87 -27.79
C SER A 507 -15.54 14.36 -29.25
N GLN A 508 -16.12 15.11 -30.18
CA GLN A 508 -16.15 14.78 -31.61
C GLN A 508 -14.95 15.37 -32.31
N GLN A 509 -14.06 14.50 -32.80
CA GLN A 509 -12.89 14.87 -33.56
C GLN A 509 -12.87 14.16 -34.90
N GLN A 510 -12.38 14.88 -35.94
CA GLN A 510 -12.18 14.33 -37.28
C GLN A 510 -10.73 14.53 -37.71
N TYR A 511 -10.11 13.50 -38.26
CA TYR A 511 -8.77 13.56 -38.82
C TYR A 511 -8.82 13.62 -40.33
N ILE A 512 -8.03 14.53 -40.87
CA ILE A 512 -7.90 14.73 -42.31
C ILE A 512 -6.42 14.73 -42.61
N VAL A 513 -5.97 13.78 -43.43
CA VAL A 513 -4.54 13.61 -43.73
C VAL A 513 -4.28 13.80 -45.21
N LYS A 514 -3.16 14.43 -45.52
CA LYS A 514 -2.64 14.55 -46.89
C LYS A 514 -1.15 14.31 -46.89
N TYR A 515 -0.70 13.48 -47.84
CA TYR A 515 0.71 13.28 -48.12
C TYR A 515 1.13 14.15 -49.28
N ILE A 516 2.29 14.77 -49.16
CA ILE A 516 2.88 15.64 -50.19
C ILE A 516 4.37 15.31 -50.37
N THR A 517 4.87 15.51 -51.58
CA THR A 517 6.30 15.44 -51.89
C THR A 517 6.83 16.83 -52.14
N VAL A 518 7.84 17.26 -51.38
CA VAL A 518 8.57 18.52 -51.54
C VAL A 518 9.86 18.22 -52.28
N LYS A 519 10.15 18.98 -53.35
CA LYS A 519 11.33 18.80 -54.21
C LYS A 519 12.48 19.72 -53.80
#